data_aee80f7579d1ef29e6d8a241628cbaeb
#
_entry.id   aee80f7579d1ef29e6d8a241628cbaeb
#
_cell.length_a   1.000
_cell.length_b   1.000
_cell.length_c   1.000
_cell.angle_alpha   90.00
_cell.angle_beta   90.00
_cell.angle_gamma   90.00
#
_symmetry.space_group_name_H-M   'P 1'
#
loop_
_entity.id
_entity.type
_entity.pdbx_description
1 polymer ?
#
loop_
_entity_poly.entity_id
_entity_poly.type
_entity_poly.pdbx_seq_one_letter_code
_entity_poly.pdbx_strand_id
1 'polypeptide(L)'
;MDNSSERGLILAPYGRDAEIASALLAEAHRPAHICVDIGDLCRELETGAAFALIAVEALAERDVSGLSTWIAAQPPWSDMPIVLLTTREDVPSWIAEAARYQEILGNVTYLERPFHPTTLVSVARSAIRSRRRQYQARESIERYLLLARELQHRTKNLLAVIQSLATASLPVGTTRDAFFARLHALANAQNLILEGDERGTSMRQLVAKALEHFGERVSFEGPDVSLRAGIAQGFALVLHELGTNATKHGALRQPTGKVFVLWSEEPGPPPLLRFHWSERGGSPASPPLHRGFGTKLLEMAVAGDEPPRFDYSAKGFDYQLTATL
;
A
#
# COMPACT_ATOMS: atom_id res chain seq x y z
N MET A 1 2.75 -0.21 -25.03
CA MET A 1 4.23 -0.19 -25.08
C MET A 1 4.62 0.43 -26.41
N ASP A 2 5.48 1.43 -26.37
CA ASP A 2 6.07 2.02 -27.56
C ASP A 2 7.11 1.05 -28.14
N ASN A 3 7.38 1.13 -29.45
CA ASN A 3 8.32 0.23 -30.16
C ASN A 3 9.74 0.27 -29.58
N SER A 4 10.14 1.39 -28.94
CA SER A 4 11.40 1.56 -28.22
C SER A 4 11.52 0.67 -26.98
N SER A 5 10.43 0.34 -26.31
CA SER A 5 10.42 -0.46 -25.08
C SER A 5 10.61 -1.98 -25.32
N GLU A 6 10.59 -2.44 -26.58
CA GLU A 6 10.78 -3.87 -26.94
C GLU A 6 12.13 -4.16 -27.59
N ARG A 7 12.97 -3.15 -27.83
CA ARG A 7 14.29 -3.32 -28.40
C ARG A 7 15.32 -3.82 -27.39
N GLY A 8 16.30 -4.57 -27.87
CA GLY A 8 17.51 -4.89 -27.11
C GLY A 8 18.57 -3.79 -27.26
N LEU A 9 19.37 -3.56 -26.23
CA LEU A 9 20.59 -2.75 -26.32
C LEU A 9 21.79 -3.69 -26.26
N ILE A 10 22.81 -3.44 -27.07
CA ILE A 10 24.00 -4.29 -27.15
C ILE A 10 25.25 -3.43 -26.92
N LEU A 11 26.01 -3.72 -25.88
CA LEU A 11 27.30 -3.11 -25.58
C LEU A 11 28.37 -4.20 -25.57
N ALA A 12 29.01 -4.42 -26.69
CA ALA A 12 30.15 -5.35 -26.88
C ALA A 12 31.19 -4.70 -27.77
N PRO A 13 32.07 -3.83 -27.21
CA PRO A 13 32.94 -2.96 -27.99
C PRO A 13 34.14 -3.70 -28.63
N TYR A 14 34.36 -4.97 -28.26
CA TYR A 14 35.48 -5.74 -28.76
C TYR A 14 35.00 -6.89 -29.65
N GLY A 15 35.78 -7.16 -30.71
CA GLY A 15 35.50 -8.23 -31.65
C GLY A 15 34.26 -7.98 -32.51
N ARG A 16 33.50 -9.06 -32.80
CA ARG A 16 32.30 -9.04 -33.66
C ARG A 16 31.02 -9.45 -32.92
N ASP A 17 31.09 -9.50 -31.62
CA ASP A 17 29.93 -10.00 -30.82
C ASP A 17 28.70 -9.11 -30.97
N ALA A 18 28.90 -7.80 -31.05
CA ALA A 18 27.80 -6.85 -31.23
C ALA A 18 27.07 -7.06 -32.56
N GLU A 19 27.81 -7.17 -33.65
CA GLU A 19 27.25 -7.38 -34.99
C GLU A 19 26.57 -8.76 -35.07
N ILE A 20 27.20 -9.81 -34.54
CA ILE A 20 26.64 -11.18 -34.54
C ILE A 20 25.36 -11.23 -33.73
N ALA A 21 25.35 -10.67 -32.52
CA ALA A 21 24.17 -10.64 -31.68
C ALA A 21 23.03 -9.83 -32.31
N SER A 22 23.35 -8.66 -32.89
CA SER A 22 22.40 -7.83 -33.59
C SER A 22 21.76 -8.55 -34.80
N ALA A 23 22.59 -9.22 -35.62
CA ALA A 23 22.11 -10.00 -36.77
C ALA A 23 21.19 -11.14 -36.35
N LEU A 24 21.57 -11.93 -35.33
CA LEU A 24 20.76 -13.04 -34.81
C LEU A 24 19.41 -12.55 -34.23
N LEU A 25 19.43 -11.41 -33.53
CA LEU A 25 18.20 -10.81 -33.01
C LEU A 25 17.32 -10.27 -34.13
N ALA A 26 17.89 -9.68 -35.17
CA ALA A 26 17.16 -9.19 -36.35
C ALA A 26 16.49 -10.34 -37.12
N GLU A 27 17.17 -11.48 -37.33
CA GLU A 27 16.59 -12.70 -37.94
C GLU A 27 15.42 -13.22 -37.11
N ALA A 28 15.46 -13.07 -35.77
CA ALA A 28 14.38 -13.44 -34.87
C ALA A 28 13.29 -12.36 -34.78
N HIS A 29 13.29 -11.34 -35.63
CA HIS A 29 12.38 -10.17 -35.59
C HIS A 29 12.40 -9.43 -34.24
N ARG A 30 13.59 -9.29 -33.64
CA ARG A 30 13.80 -8.54 -32.38
C ARG A 30 14.73 -7.38 -32.66
N PRO A 31 14.25 -6.13 -32.66
CA PRO A 31 15.11 -4.98 -32.93
C PRO A 31 16.16 -4.84 -31.83
N ALA A 32 17.39 -4.53 -32.24
CA ALA A 32 18.48 -4.29 -31.32
C ALA A 32 19.28 -3.06 -31.77
N HIS A 33 19.77 -2.28 -30.80
CA HIS A 33 20.63 -1.13 -31.02
C HIS A 33 21.99 -1.42 -30.44
N ILE A 34 23.05 -1.16 -31.22
CA ILE A 34 24.43 -1.33 -30.78
C ILE A 34 24.89 -0.01 -30.15
N CYS A 35 25.22 -0.06 -28.88
CA CYS A 35 25.77 1.07 -28.12
C CYS A 35 27.30 1.14 -28.29
N VAL A 36 27.83 2.36 -28.41
CA VAL A 36 29.24 2.61 -28.58
C VAL A 36 30.02 2.49 -27.26
N ASP A 37 29.41 2.99 -26.17
CA ASP A 37 29.99 2.99 -24.84
C ASP A 37 28.89 2.95 -23.74
N ILE A 38 29.30 2.94 -22.46
CA ILE A 38 28.41 2.93 -21.31
C ILE A 38 27.51 4.20 -21.27
N GLY A 39 28.08 5.35 -21.66
CA GLY A 39 27.32 6.60 -21.69
C GLY A 39 26.19 6.56 -22.73
N ASP A 40 26.47 5.98 -23.88
CA ASP A 40 25.48 5.73 -24.93
C ASP A 40 24.41 4.73 -24.46
N LEU A 41 24.86 3.63 -23.84
CA LEU A 41 23.93 2.66 -23.23
C LEU A 41 22.98 3.32 -22.23
N CYS A 42 23.48 4.18 -21.34
CA CYS A 42 22.65 4.88 -20.36
C CYS A 42 21.62 5.81 -21.04
N ARG A 43 22.02 6.56 -22.07
CA ARG A 43 21.10 7.42 -22.84
C ARG A 43 20.00 6.61 -23.52
N GLU A 44 20.38 5.47 -24.11
CA GLU A 44 19.43 4.59 -24.79
C GLU A 44 18.49 3.86 -23.81
N LEU A 45 18.95 3.55 -22.60
CA LEU A 45 18.12 3.02 -21.52
C LEU A 45 17.04 4.02 -21.08
N GLU A 46 17.32 5.32 -21.05
CA GLU A 46 16.33 6.37 -20.77
C GLU A 46 15.23 6.43 -21.83
N THR A 47 15.59 6.18 -23.09
CA THR A 47 14.64 6.13 -24.22
C THR A 47 13.74 4.88 -24.13
N GLY A 48 14.21 3.83 -23.48
CA GLY A 48 13.50 2.57 -23.27
C GLY A 48 14.14 1.36 -23.97
N ALA A 49 14.15 0.24 -23.26
CA ALA A 49 14.65 -1.04 -23.75
C ALA A 49 13.97 -2.22 -23.06
N ALA A 50 13.99 -3.38 -23.69
CA ALA A 50 13.50 -4.63 -23.11
C ALA A 50 14.59 -5.36 -22.33
N PHE A 51 15.82 -5.26 -22.76
CA PHE A 51 16.99 -5.84 -22.10
C PHE A 51 18.29 -5.16 -22.60
N ALA A 52 19.37 -5.31 -21.85
CA ALA A 52 20.71 -4.94 -22.28
C ALA A 52 21.60 -6.18 -22.36
N LEU A 53 22.28 -6.38 -23.48
CA LEU A 53 23.31 -7.38 -23.67
C LEU A 53 24.67 -6.69 -23.55
N ILE A 54 25.43 -7.04 -22.53
CA ILE A 54 26.68 -6.34 -22.20
C ILE A 54 27.83 -7.36 -22.14
N ALA A 55 28.93 -7.12 -22.86
CA ALA A 55 30.13 -7.91 -22.71
C ALA A 55 30.86 -7.53 -21.41
N VAL A 56 31.29 -8.51 -20.62
CA VAL A 56 31.91 -8.27 -19.31
C VAL A 56 33.13 -7.37 -19.41
N GLU A 57 33.87 -7.46 -20.50
CA GLU A 57 35.05 -6.64 -20.79
C GLU A 57 34.68 -5.14 -20.93
N ALA A 58 33.47 -4.84 -21.34
CA ALA A 58 32.98 -3.45 -21.40
C ALA A 58 32.79 -2.82 -20.02
N LEU A 59 32.67 -3.63 -18.97
CA LEU A 59 32.52 -3.19 -17.61
C LEU A 59 33.82 -3.16 -16.80
N ALA A 60 34.81 -4.01 -17.19
CA ALA A 60 36.03 -4.23 -16.42
C ALA A 60 36.97 -3.02 -16.41
N GLU A 61 37.02 -2.25 -17.48
CA GLU A 61 38.02 -1.18 -17.69
C GLU A 61 37.39 0.24 -17.64
N ARG A 62 36.10 0.38 -17.28
CA ARG A 62 35.40 1.65 -17.41
C ARG A 62 34.64 2.02 -16.14
N ASP A 63 34.35 3.31 -16.00
CA ASP A 63 33.49 3.83 -14.96
C ASP A 63 32.05 3.37 -15.22
N VAL A 64 31.57 2.44 -14.37
CA VAL A 64 30.21 1.91 -14.39
C VAL A 64 29.26 2.70 -13.49
N SER A 65 29.70 3.80 -12.87
CA SER A 65 28.91 4.58 -11.91
C SER A 65 27.63 5.12 -12.52
N GLY A 66 27.65 5.55 -13.77
CA GLY A 66 26.45 6.00 -14.49
C GLY A 66 25.41 4.89 -14.65
N LEU A 67 25.83 3.68 -15.02
CA LEU A 67 24.94 2.54 -15.18
C LEU A 67 24.38 2.08 -13.81
N SER A 68 25.22 1.98 -12.78
CA SER A 68 24.76 1.60 -11.45
C SER A 68 23.79 2.63 -10.86
N THR A 69 24.02 3.93 -11.08
CA THR A 69 23.13 5.01 -10.67
C THR A 69 21.78 4.89 -11.39
N TRP A 70 21.79 4.64 -12.70
CA TRP A 70 20.56 4.46 -13.46
C TRP A 70 19.76 3.24 -12.96
N ILE A 71 20.44 2.12 -12.67
CA ILE A 71 19.80 0.91 -12.13
C ILE A 71 19.20 1.17 -10.77
N ALA A 72 19.92 1.83 -9.86
CA ALA A 72 19.44 2.17 -8.52
C ALA A 72 18.26 3.17 -8.54
N ALA A 73 18.19 4.00 -9.58
CA ALA A 73 17.09 4.98 -9.76
C ALA A 73 15.85 4.38 -10.43
N GLN A 74 15.84 3.10 -10.78
CA GLN A 74 14.67 2.47 -11.36
C GLN A 74 13.47 2.52 -10.39
N PRO A 75 12.25 2.80 -10.92
CA PRO A 75 11.05 2.74 -10.08
C PRO A 75 10.80 1.30 -9.60
N PRO A 76 10.11 1.10 -8.46
CA PRO A 76 9.91 -0.22 -7.83
C PRO A 76 9.30 -1.31 -8.73
N TRP A 77 8.56 -0.91 -9.76
CA TRP A 77 7.97 -1.83 -10.73
C TRP A 77 8.95 -2.29 -11.81
N SER A 78 10.10 -1.63 -11.97
CA SER A 78 11.07 -1.82 -13.05
C SER A 78 12.27 -2.61 -12.55
N ASP A 79 12.53 -3.73 -13.19
CA ASP A 79 13.69 -4.59 -12.96
C ASP A 79 14.27 -4.97 -14.32
N MET A 80 15.24 -4.14 -14.78
CA MET A 80 15.79 -4.23 -16.13
C MET A 80 16.59 -5.51 -16.33
N PRO A 81 16.24 -6.39 -17.28
CA PRO A 81 17.00 -7.58 -17.55
C PRO A 81 18.34 -7.23 -18.22
N ILE A 82 19.43 -7.69 -17.63
CA ILE A 82 20.79 -7.54 -18.17
C ILE A 82 21.33 -8.92 -18.49
N VAL A 83 21.81 -9.09 -19.71
CA VAL A 83 22.50 -10.31 -20.16
C VAL A 83 23.97 -10.01 -20.25
N LEU A 84 24.79 -10.64 -19.39
CA LEU A 84 26.25 -10.51 -19.43
C LEU A 84 26.86 -11.60 -20.28
N LEU A 85 27.59 -11.18 -21.31
CA LEU A 85 28.45 -12.06 -22.12
C LEU A 85 29.77 -12.31 -21.40
N THR A 86 30.07 -13.58 -21.11
CA THR A 86 31.28 -14.01 -20.39
C THR A 86 32.11 -14.96 -21.23
N THR A 87 33.41 -15.11 -20.94
CA THR A 87 34.29 -16.11 -21.54
C THR A 87 34.59 -17.23 -20.56
N ARG A 88 35.01 -18.40 -21.09
CA ARG A 88 35.32 -19.58 -20.28
C ARG A 88 36.60 -19.45 -19.46
N GLU A 89 37.45 -18.49 -19.82
CA GLU A 89 38.77 -18.28 -19.18
C GLU A 89 38.67 -17.54 -17.84
N ASP A 90 37.56 -16.90 -17.56
CA ASP A 90 37.33 -16.10 -16.34
C ASP A 90 36.91 -16.93 -15.12
N VAL A 91 36.92 -18.27 -15.23
CA VAL A 91 36.27 -19.22 -14.29
C VAL A 91 36.85 -19.33 -12.86
N PRO A 92 38.11 -19.05 -12.51
CA PRO A 92 38.53 -19.19 -11.11
C PRO A 92 38.14 -18.02 -10.19
N SER A 93 37.95 -16.80 -10.75
CA SER A 93 37.56 -15.58 -9.99
C SER A 93 36.11 -15.19 -10.20
N TRP A 94 35.46 -15.78 -11.18
CA TRP A 94 34.14 -15.35 -11.68
C TRP A 94 33.00 -15.41 -10.68
N ILE A 95 33.06 -16.31 -9.67
CA ILE A 95 31.99 -16.37 -8.65
C ILE A 95 31.95 -15.07 -7.83
N ALA A 96 33.10 -14.54 -7.45
CA ALA A 96 33.19 -13.28 -6.72
C ALA A 96 32.82 -12.08 -7.62
N GLU A 97 33.27 -12.11 -8.88
CA GLU A 97 32.92 -11.07 -9.86
C GLU A 97 31.45 -11.14 -10.26
N ALA A 98 30.91 -12.33 -10.45
CA ALA A 98 29.48 -12.53 -10.72
C ALA A 98 28.60 -11.97 -9.58
N ALA A 99 28.95 -12.23 -8.32
CA ALA A 99 28.27 -11.67 -7.17
C ALA A 99 28.34 -10.14 -7.16
N ARG A 100 29.51 -9.55 -7.48
CA ARG A 100 29.67 -8.11 -7.61
C ARG A 100 28.81 -7.52 -8.73
N TYR A 101 28.78 -8.13 -9.91
CA TYR A 101 27.95 -7.65 -11.01
C TYR A 101 26.46 -7.80 -10.70
N GLN A 102 26.05 -8.86 -10.01
CA GLN A 102 24.68 -9.05 -9.58
C GLN A 102 24.26 -7.99 -8.54
N GLU A 103 25.16 -7.61 -7.64
CA GLU A 103 24.91 -6.54 -6.66
C GLU A 103 24.78 -5.16 -7.35
N ILE A 104 25.60 -4.88 -8.36
CA ILE A 104 25.61 -3.58 -9.07
C ILE A 104 24.48 -3.49 -10.10
N LEU A 105 24.24 -4.55 -10.85
CA LEU A 105 23.35 -4.56 -12.02
C LEU A 105 21.97 -5.16 -11.76
N GLY A 106 21.77 -5.83 -10.63
CA GLY A 106 20.47 -6.39 -10.21
C GLY A 106 20.11 -7.66 -10.99
N ASN A 107 19.22 -7.55 -11.96
CA ASN A 107 18.64 -8.66 -12.72
C ASN A 107 19.56 -9.14 -13.84
N VAL A 108 20.55 -9.96 -13.49
CA VAL A 108 21.60 -10.42 -14.41
C VAL A 108 21.37 -11.88 -14.81
N THR A 109 21.50 -12.13 -16.12
CA THR A 109 21.59 -13.47 -16.71
C THR A 109 22.94 -13.61 -17.41
N TYR A 110 23.68 -14.67 -17.13
CA TYR A 110 24.96 -14.91 -17.74
C TYR A 110 24.81 -15.74 -19.02
N LEU A 111 25.53 -15.34 -20.08
CA LEU A 111 25.63 -16.05 -21.37
C LEU A 111 27.08 -16.27 -21.74
N GLU A 112 27.54 -17.51 -21.64
CA GLU A 112 28.93 -17.90 -21.91
C GLU A 112 29.20 -17.99 -23.43
N ARG A 113 30.32 -17.45 -23.86
CA ARG A 113 30.85 -17.57 -25.23
C ARG A 113 31.76 -18.78 -25.39
N PRO A 114 31.69 -19.52 -26.52
CA PRO A 114 30.77 -19.32 -27.64
C PRO A 114 29.38 -19.84 -27.34
N PHE A 115 28.36 -19.06 -27.66
CA PHE A 115 26.95 -19.46 -27.45
C PHE A 115 26.28 -19.90 -28.76
N HIS A 116 25.30 -20.79 -28.62
CA HIS A 116 24.47 -21.18 -29.76
C HIS A 116 23.46 -20.09 -30.08
N PRO A 117 23.17 -19.77 -31.37
CA PRO A 117 22.20 -18.75 -31.78
C PRO A 117 20.86 -18.87 -31.09
N THR A 118 20.34 -20.11 -30.93
CA THR A 118 19.06 -20.36 -30.25
C THR A 118 19.10 -19.99 -28.78
N THR A 119 20.25 -20.06 -28.10
CA THR A 119 20.40 -19.69 -26.69
C THR A 119 20.24 -18.17 -26.54
N LEU A 120 20.91 -17.37 -27.35
CA LEU A 120 20.78 -15.92 -27.35
C LEU A 120 19.34 -15.50 -27.60
N VAL A 121 18.69 -16.04 -28.64
CA VAL A 121 17.30 -15.74 -28.98
C VAL A 121 16.34 -16.15 -27.85
N SER A 122 16.61 -17.28 -27.18
CA SER A 122 15.79 -17.75 -26.06
C SER A 122 15.93 -16.83 -24.83
N VAL A 123 17.14 -16.41 -24.49
CA VAL A 123 17.41 -15.46 -23.38
C VAL A 123 16.77 -14.12 -23.68
N ALA A 124 16.96 -13.57 -24.87
CA ALA A 124 16.32 -12.31 -25.30
C ALA A 124 14.79 -12.39 -25.23
N ARG A 125 14.19 -13.50 -25.70
CA ARG A 125 12.74 -13.74 -25.60
C ARG A 125 12.26 -13.77 -24.17
N SER A 126 13.01 -14.40 -23.27
CA SER A 126 12.69 -14.46 -21.85
C SER A 126 12.75 -13.06 -21.22
N ALA A 127 13.79 -12.30 -21.51
CA ALA A 127 13.98 -10.93 -21.04
C ALA A 127 12.84 -10.00 -21.52
N ILE A 128 12.50 -10.02 -22.80
CA ILE A 128 11.39 -9.26 -23.37
C ILE A 128 10.06 -9.65 -22.71
N ARG A 129 9.83 -10.93 -22.45
CA ARG A 129 8.62 -11.40 -21.79
C ARG A 129 8.55 -10.92 -20.35
N SER A 130 9.67 -10.96 -19.63
CA SER A 130 9.78 -10.41 -18.27
C SER A 130 9.44 -8.93 -18.26
N ARG A 131 10.04 -8.16 -19.16
CA ARG A 131 9.82 -6.72 -19.28
C ARG A 131 8.36 -6.37 -19.61
N ARG A 132 7.74 -7.11 -20.52
CA ARG A 132 6.29 -6.95 -20.81
C ARG A 132 5.43 -7.16 -19.58
N ARG A 133 5.72 -8.17 -18.76
CA ARG A 133 4.98 -8.42 -17.50
C ARG A 133 5.11 -7.26 -16.53
N GLN A 134 6.29 -6.68 -16.39
CA GLN A 134 6.53 -5.51 -15.54
C GLN A 134 5.68 -4.32 -15.99
N TYR A 135 5.65 -4.01 -17.29
CA TYR A 135 4.80 -2.94 -17.83
C TYR A 135 3.30 -3.22 -17.66
N GLN A 136 2.86 -4.46 -17.88
CA GLN A 136 1.47 -4.85 -17.67
C GLN A 136 1.05 -4.72 -16.19
N ALA A 137 1.93 -5.13 -15.27
CA ALA A 137 1.71 -4.97 -13.84
C ALA A 137 1.58 -3.49 -13.47
N ARG A 138 2.50 -2.64 -13.97
CA ARG A 138 2.43 -1.18 -13.80
C ARG A 138 1.10 -0.61 -14.29
N GLU A 139 0.73 -0.91 -15.54
CA GLU A 139 -0.53 -0.41 -16.12
C GLU A 139 -1.75 -0.86 -15.31
N SER A 140 -1.72 -2.09 -14.81
CA SER A 140 -2.80 -2.61 -13.97
C SER A 140 -2.88 -1.87 -12.64
N ILE A 141 -1.75 -1.57 -11.99
CA ILE A 141 -1.70 -0.80 -10.75
C ILE A 141 -2.19 0.64 -10.99
N GLU A 142 -1.72 1.31 -12.06
CA GLU A 142 -2.15 2.66 -12.41
C GLU A 142 -3.67 2.73 -12.66
N ARG A 143 -4.22 1.74 -13.37
CA ARG A 143 -5.66 1.61 -13.61
C ARG A 143 -6.43 1.37 -12.32
N TYR A 144 -5.90 0.52 -11.43
CA TYR A 144 -6.52 0.24 -10.14
C TYR A 144 -6.59 1.49 -9.26
N LEU A 145 -5.51 2.26 -9.19
CA LEU A 145 -5.45 3.52 -8.44
C LEU A 145 -6.43 4.56 -8.98
N LEU A 146 -6.59 4.62 -10.29
CA LEU A 146 -7.55 5.52 -10.93
C LEU A 146 -9.00 5.14 -10.59
N LEU A 147 -9.33 3.85 -10.67
CA LEU A 147 -10.65 3.35 -10.28
C LEU A 147 -10.94 3.57 -8.79
N ALA A 148 -9.96 3.37 -7.92
CA ALA A 148 -10.10 3.64 -6.49
C ALA A 148 -10.43 5.12 -6.21
N ARG A 149 -9.74 6.05 -6.88
CA ARG A 149 -10.04 7.49 -6.78
C ARG A 149 -11.43 7.84 -7.30
N GLU A 150 -11.85 7.26 -8.41
CA GLU A 150 -13.20 7.47 -8.96
C GLU A 150 -14.29 6.95 -8.01
N LEU A 151 -14.11 5.76 -7.43
CA LEU A 151 -15.02 5.22 -6.41
C LEU A 151 -15.10 6.14 -5.20
N GLN A 152 -13.96 6.67 -4.72
CA GLN A 152 -13.92 7.64 -3.64
C GLN A 152 -14.74 8.90 -3.96
N HIS A 153 -14.55 9.44 -5.15
CA HIS A 153 -15.29 10.62 -5.60
C HIS A 153 -16.80 10.36 -5.67
N ARG A 154 -17.21 9.21 -6.22
CA ARG A 154 -18.62 8.80 -6.27
C ARG A 154 -19.20 8.61 -4.87
N THR A 155 -18.46 8.02 -3.94
CA THR A 155 -18.94 7.85 -2.56
C THR A 155 -19.14 9.20 -1.88
N LYS A 156 -18.21 10.16 -2.04
CA LYS A 156 -18.39 11.53 -1.54
C LYS A 156 -19.65 12.20 -2.12
N ASN A 157 -19.89 12.02 -3.42
CA ASN A 157 -21.08 12.56 -4.07
C ASN A 157 -22.38 11.94 -3.52
N LEU A 158 -22.41 10.62 -3.31
CA LEU A 158 -23.55 9.93 -2.72
C LEU A 158 -23.83 10.43 -1.30
N LEU A 159 -22.78 10.62 -0.47
CA LEU A 159 -22.93 11.18 0.86
C LEU A 159 -23.49 12.60 0.83
N ALA A 160 -23.06 13.44 -0.12
CA ALA A 160 -23.62 14.79 -0.31
C ALA A 160 -25.11 14.76 -0.71
N VAL A 161 -25.52 13.83 -1.56
CA VAL A 161 -26.93 13.62 -1.93
C VAL A 161 -27.75 13.17 -0.71
N ILE A 162 -27.23 12.23 0.08
CA ILE A 162 -27.89 11.77 1.32
C ILE A 162 -28.02 12.94 2.30
N GLN A 163 -27.00 13.79 2.45
CA GLN A 163 -27.08 15.01 3.28
C GLN A 163 -28.19 15.97 2.79
N SER A 164 -28.25 16.20 1.49
CA SER A 164 -29.26 17.05 0.88
C SER A 164 -30.68 16.51 1.12
N LEU A 165 -30.89 15.21 0.88
CA LEU A 165 -32.18 14.55 1.14
C LEU A 165 -32.57 14.59 2.62
N ALA A 166 -31.63 14.33 3.52
CA ALA A 166 -31.86 14.42 4.96
C ALA A 166 -32.18 15.85 5.39
N THR A 167 -31.53 16.86 4.79
CA THR A 167 -31.81 18.28 5.07
C THR A 167 -33.26 18.66 4.67
N ALA A 168 -33.73 18.12 3.55
CA ALA A 168 -35.06 18.37 3.04
C ALA A 168 -36.15 17.58 3.78
N SER A 169 -35.84 16.38 4.32
CA SER A 169 -36.83 15.44 4.86
C SER A 169 -36.90 15.41 6.39
N LEU A 170 -35.78 15.76 7.07
CA LEU A 170 -35.74 15.74 8.53
C LEU A 170 -35.96 17.14 9.12
N PRO A 171 -36.80 17.28 10.13
CA PRO A 171 -36.98 18.56 10.82
C PRO A 171 -35.67 19.01 11.46
N VAL A 172 -35.49 20.33 11.54
CA VAL A 172 -34.34 20.92 12.25
C VAL A 172 -34.36 20.50 13.72
N GLY A 173 -33.22 20.00 14.22
CA GLY A 173 -33.13 19.60 15.63
C GLY A 173 -32.10 18.49 15.85
N THR A 174 -32.06 18.02 17.10
CA THR A 174 -31.05 17.06 17.57
C THR A 174 -30.97 15.76 16.76
N THR A 175 -32.07 15.29 16.18
CA THR A 175 -32.11 14.07 15.36
C THR A 175 -31.39 14.26 14.04
N ARG A 176 -31.61 15.41 13.37
CA ARG A 176 -30.91 15.76 12.12
C ARG A 176 -29.41 15.98 12.34
N ASP A 177 -29.06 16.70 13.40
CA ASP A 177 -27.66 16.96 13.75
C ASP A 177 -26.92 15.67 14.07
N ALA A 178 -27.54 14.75 14.82
CA ALA A 178 -26.98 13.44 15.10
C ALA A 178 -26.81 12.58 13.84
N PHE A 179 -27.73 12.65 12.88
CA PHE A 179 -27.61 11.95 11.60
C PHE A 179 -26.42 12.47 10.79
N PHE A 180 -26.27 13.80 10.68
CA PHE A 180 -25.15 14.39 9.96
C PHE A 180 -23.80 14.08 10.61
N ALA A 181 -23.73 14.13 11.92
CA ALA A 181 -22.51 13.80 12.66
C ALA A 181 -22.05 12.35 12.37
N ARG A 182 -22.97 11.38 12.31
CA ARG A 182 -22.69 9.99 11.94
C ARG A 182 -22.25 9.85 10.48
N LEU A 183 -22.92 10.58 9.59
CA LEU A 183 -22.56 10.59 8.18
C LEU A 183 -21.14 11.13 7.96
N HIS A 184 -20.76 12.17 8.70
CA HIS A 184 -19.40 12.70 8.70
C HIS A 184 -18.37 11.72 9.28
N ALA A 185 -18.71 11.02 10.38
CA ALA A 185 -17.83 10.00 10.95
C ALA A 185 -17.56 8.87 9.94
N LEU A 186 -18.59 8.42 9.22
CA LEU A 186 -18.46 7.42 8.16
C LEU A 186 -17.61 7.93 6.99
N ALA A 187 -17.80 9.18 6.56
CA ALA A 187 -16.99 9.79 5.49
C ALA A 187 -15.51 9.90 5.87
N ASN A 188 -15.21 10.28 7.11
CA ASN A 188 -13.85 10.36 7.63
C ASN A 188 -13.18 8.98 7.70
N ALA A 189 -13.90 7.96 8.13
CA ALA A 189 -13.41 6.59 8.14
C ALA A 189 -13.07 6.10 6.72
N GLN A 190 -13.89 6.40 5.72
CA GLN A 190 -13.61 6.06 4.33
C GLN A 190 -12.35 6.73 3.79
N ASN A 191 -12.11 8.00 4.14
CA ASN A 191 -10.87 8.67 3.75
C ASN A 191 -9.64 7.97 4.35
N LEU A 192 -9.67 7.61 5.63
CA LEU A 192 -8.58 6.89 6.30
C LEU A 192 -8.32 5.50 5.69
N ILE A 193 -9.37 4.80 5.26
CA ILE A 193 -9.24 3.49 4.61
C ILE A 193 -8.53 3.61 3.25
N LEU A 194 -8.77 4.69 2.52
CA LEU A 194 -8.18 4.93 1.21
C LEU A 194 -6.77 5.53 1.27
N GLU A 195 -6.44 6.23 2.37
CA GLU A 195 -5.11 6.73 2.68
C GLU A 195 -4.23 5.63 3.32
N GLY A 196 -4.84 4.56 3.82
CA GLY A 196 -4.16 3.39 4.36
C GLY A 196 -3.35 2.65 3.29
N ASP A 197 -2.19 2.15 3.70
CA ASP A 197 -1.33 1.29 2.89
C ASP A 197 -2.01 -0.07 2.63
N GLU A 198 -1.45 -0.93 1.77
CA GLU A 198 -1.92 -2.31 1.48
C GLU A 198 -2.19 -3.15 2.74
N ARG A 199 -1.65 -2.73 3.88
CA ARG A 199 -1.81 -3.38 5.19
C ARG A 199 -3.14 -3.07 5.90
N GLY A 200 -3.94 -2.12 5.41
CA GLY A 200 -5.19 -1.69 6.04
C GLY A 200 -5.08 -0.38 6.83
N THR A 201 -6.13 -0.03 7.58
CA THR A 201 -6.20 1.21 8.38
C THR A 201 -5.68 0.95 9.80
N SER A 202 -4.70 1.73 10.28
CA SER A 202 -4.20 1.62 11.65
C SER A 202 -5.29 1.98 12.67
N MET A 203 -5.53 1.10 13.65
CA MET A 203 -6.43 1.36 14.78
C MET A 203 -6.01 2.61 15.54
N ARG A 204 -4.72 2.81 15.74
CA ARG A 204 -4.18 4.00 16.43
C ARG A 204 -4.52 5.30 15.70
N GLN A 205 -4.35 5.33 14.36
CA GLN A 205 -4.70 6.50 13.56
C GLN A 205 -6.20 6.79 13.59
N LEU A 206 -7.03 5.73 13.52
CA LEU A 206 -8.47 5.84 13.57
C LEU A 206 -8.94 6.44 14.92
N VAL A 207 -8.44 5.93 16.06
CA VAL A 207 -8.75 6.44 17.40
C VAL A 207 -8.27 7.88 17.55
N ALA A 208 -7.02 8.18 17.16
CA ALA A 208 -6.46 9.52 17.23
C ALA A 208 -7.32 10.53 16.47
N LYS A 209 -7.70 10.21 15.22
CA LYS A 209 -8.50 11.09 14.37
C LYS A 209 -9.93 11.27 14.87
N ALA A 210 -10.57 10.18 15.33
CA ALA A 210 -11.95 10.23 15.83
C ALA A 210 -12.08 11.05 17.11
N LEU A 211 -11.05 11.07 17.96
CA LEU A 211 -11.08 11.66 19.28
C LEU A 211 -10.23 12.94 19.43
N GLU A 212 -9.62 13.41 18.35
CA GLU A 212 -8.71 14.58 18.30
C GLU A 212 -9.29 15.81 19.01
N HIS A 213 -10.58 16.08 18.83
CA HIS A 213 -11.24 17.28 19.36
C HIS A 213 -11.47 17.26 20.88
N PHE A 214 -11.24 16.13 21.56
CA PHE A 214 -11.36 16.05 23.03
C PHE A 214 -10.04 16.40 23.76
N GLY A 215 -8.91 16.48 23.02
CA GLY A 215 -7.61 16.86 23.58
C GLY A 215 -7.13 15.95 24.71
N GLU A 216 -6.54 16.54 25.73
CA GLU A 216 -5.93 15.82 26.86
C GLU A 216 -6.92 15.07 27.77
N ARG A 217 -8.23 15.24 27.55
CA ARG A 217 -9.25 14.52 28.33
C ARG A 217 -9.46 13.09 27.84
N VAL A 218 -8.87 12.73 26.72
CA VAL A 218 -8.91 11.37 26.18
C VAL A 218 -7.49 10.85 26.07
N SER A 219 -7.25 9.69 26.65
CA SER A 219 -6.01 8.93 26.48
C SER A 219 -6.30 7.58 25.85
N PHE A 220 -5.40 7.12 24.99
CA PHE A 220 -5.56 5.84 24.32
C PHE A 220 -4.22 5.10 24.22
N GLU A 221 -4.31 3.78 24.35
CA GLU A 221 -3.14 2.89 24.31
C GLU A 221 -3.53 1.53 23.71
N GLY A 222 -2.62 0.94 22.94
CA GLY A 222 -2.76 -0.39 22.35
C GLY A 222 -1.66 -0.66 21.32
N PRO A 223 -1.52 -1.91 20.87
CA PRO A 223 -0.60 -2.28 19.81
C PRO A 223 -0.97 -1.62 18.47
N ASP A 224 -0.03 -1.61 17.53
CA ASP A 224 -0.32 -1.18 16.16
C ASP A 224 -1.02 -2.33 15.41
N VAL A 225 -2.34 -2.21 15.28
CA VAL A 225 -3.21 -3.20 14.65
C VAL A 225 -3.79 -2.62 13.37
N SER A 226 -3.71 -3.39 12.29
CA SER A 226 -4.27 -3.05 10.99
C SER A 226 -5.69 -3.59 10.84
N LEU A 227 -6.64 -2.72 10.56
CA LEU A 227 -8.06 -3.04 10.43
C LEU A 227 -8.46 -3.16 8.96
N ARG A 228 -9.23 -4.19 8.62
CA ARG A 228 -9.92 -4.26 7.34
C ARG A 228 -10.97 -3.17 7.21
N ALA A 229 -11.27 -2.73 5.99
CA ALA A 229 -12.15 -1.60 5.71
C ALA A 229 -13.50 -1.63 6.46
N GLY A 230 -14.19 -2.77 6.47
CA GLY A 230 -15.47 -2.92 7.16
C GLY A 230 -15.37 -2.75 8.68
N ILE A 231 -14.30 -3.27 9.29
CA ILE A 231 -14.03 -3.16 10.72
C ILE A 231 -13.68 -1.70 11.08
N ALA A 232 -12.84 -1.05 10.28
CA ALA A 232 -12.46 0.34 10.48
C ALA A 232 -13.67 1.28 10.42
N GLN A 233 -14.59 1.06 9.46
CA GLN A 233 -15.86 1.81 9.39
C GLN A 233 -16.73 1.60 10.64
N GLY A 234 -16.86 0.36 11.09
CA GLY A 234 -17.59 0.04 12.32
C GLY A 234 -17.00 0.75 13.54
N PHE A 235 -15.67 0.68 13.73
CA PHE A 235 -14.99 1.37 14.83
C PHE A 235 -15.12 2.89 14.76
N ALA A 236 -15.08 3.49 13.58
CA ALA A 236 -15.31 4.93 13.44
C ALA A 236 -16.68 5.35 13.97
N LEU A 237 -17.72 4.58 13.67
CA LEU A 237 -19.07 4.82 14.18
C LEU A 237 -19.16 4.57 15.69
N VAL A 238 -18.55 3.51 16.20
CA VAL A 238 -18.47 3.22 17.63
C VAL A 238 -17.79 4.36 18.41
N LEU A 239 -16.61 4.80 17.96
CA LEU A 239 -15.87 5.90 18.58
C LEU A 239 -16.65 7.21 18.56
N HIS A 240 -17.34 7.50 17.45
CA HIS A 240 -18.18 8.68 17.33
C HIS A 240 -19.36 8.65 18.33
N GLU A 241 -20.06 7.51 18.42
CA GLU A 241 -21.20 7.37 19.34
C GLU A 241 -20.75 7.40 20.80
N LEU A 242 -19.66 6.71 21.14
CA LEU A 242 -19.10 6.74 22.51
C LEU A 242 -18.64 8.15 22.89
N GLY A 243 -17.91 8.86 22.02
CA GLY A 243 -17.49 10.25 22.25
C GLY A 243 -18.69 11.21 22.42
N THR A 244 -19.72 11.05 21.56
CA THR A 244 -20.95 11.83 21.66
C THR A 244 -21.70 11.54 22.97
N ASN A 245 -21.79 10.27 23.38
CA ASN A 245 -22.41 9.86 24.62
C ASN A 245 -21.65 10.40 25.83
N ALA A 246 -20.32 10.33 25.80
CA ALA A 246 -19.46 10.86 26.87
C ALA A 246 -19.67 12.37 27.08
N THR A 247 -19.88 13.14 26.01
CA THR A 247 -20.14 14.59 26.10
C THR A 247 -21.55 14.92 26.52
N LYS A 248 -22.58 14.18 26.06
CA LYS A 248 -23.97 14.47 26.33
C LYS A 248 -24.45 13.94 27.68
N HIS A 249 -23.98 12.74 28.02
CA HIS A 249 -24.53 11.97 29.14
C HIS A 249 -23.45 11.44 30.09
N GLY A 250 -22.19 11.34 29.62
CA GLY A 250 -21.09 10.69 30.30
C GLY A 250 -20.08 11.63 30.96
N ALA A 251 -18.85 11.12 31.13
CA ALA A 251 -17.79 11.77 31.89
C ALA A 251 -17.39 13.12 31.30
N LEU A 252 -17.30 13.27 30.00
CA LEU A 252 -16.84 14.50 29.34
C LEU A 252 -17.80 15.70 29.51
N ARG A 253 -18.98 15.49 30.08
CA ARG A 253 -19.87 16.58 30.49
C ARG A 253 -19.30 17.39 31.67
N GLN A 254 -18.47 16.75 32.52
CA GLN A 254 -17.80 17.40 33.65
C GLN A 254 -16.39 17.83 33.24
N PRO A 255 -15.87 18.96 33.77
CA PRO A 255 -14.51 19.42 33.49
C PRO A 255 -13.41 18.42 33.91
N THR A 256 -13.65 17.65 34.97
CA THR A 256 -12.74 16.62 35.51
C THR A 256 -12.86 15.27 34.84
N GLY A 257 -13.87 15.09 34.00
CA GLY A 257 -14.14 13.83 33.32
C GLY A 257 -13.09 13.46 32.30
N LYS A 258 -12.72 12.19 32.30
CA LYS A 258 -11.71 11.60 31.40
C LYS A 258 -12.23 10.34 30.76
N VAL A 259 -11.70 10.05 29.57
CA VAL A 259 -11.93 8.82 28.82
C VAL A 259 -10.61 8.10 28.59
N PHE A 260 -10.63 6.80 28.75
CA PHE A 260 -9.52 5.91 28.49
C PHE A 260 -9.95 4.89 27.44
N VAL A 261 -9.16 4.78 26.37
CA VAL A 261 -9.39 3.83 25.29
C VAL A 261 -8.23 2.86 25.24
N LEU A 262 -8.52 1.59 25.44
CA LEU A 262 -7.51 0.54 25.43
C LEU A 262 -7.88 -0.51 24.37
N TRP A 263 -6.90 -1.06 23.70
CA TRP A 263 -7.12 -2.23 22.86
C TRP A 263 -5.92 -3.18 22.91
N SER A 264 -6.20 -4.46 22.71
CA SER A 264 -5.22 -5.52 22.62
C SER A 264 -5.57 -6.48 21.51
N GLU A 265 -4.56 -7.12 20.94
CA GLU A 265 -4.73 -8.20 19.98
C GLU A 265 -4.52 -9.54 20.69
N GLU A 266 -5.46 -10.46 20.49
CA GLU A 266 -5.34 -11.85 20.93
C GLU A 266 -4.99 -12.71 19.72
N PRO A 267 -3.84 -13.43 19.77
CA PRO A 267 -3.46 -14.32 18.69
C PRO A 267 -4.44 -15.50 18.60
N GLY A 268 -4.85 -15.84 17.38
CA GLY A 268 -5.74 -16.96 17.09
C GLY A 268 -6.04 -17.08 15.61
N PRO A 269 -6.59 -18.19 15.15
CA PRO A 269 -7.15 -18.35 13.82
C PRO A 269 -8.69 -18.20 13.82
N PRO A 270 -9.30 -17.04 13.53
CA PRO A 270 -8.69 -15.73 13.24
C PRO A 270 -8.26 -14.97 14.51
N PRO A 271 -7.34 -13.98 14.39
CA PRO A 271 -6.96 -13.13 15.51
C PRO A 271 -8.12 -12.22 15.95
N LEU A 272 -8.19 -11.89 17.24
CA LEU A 272 -9.24 -11.08 17.83
C LEU A 272 -8.70 -9.75 18.33
N LEU A 273 -9.43 -8.68 18.10
CA LEU A 273 -9.19 -7.37 18.67
C LEU A 273 -10.14 -7.16 19.85
N ARG A 274 -9.59 -6.99 21.06
CA ARG A 274 -10.36 -6.55 22.23
C ARG A 274 -10.25 -5.05 22.37
N PHE A 275 -11.38 -4.38 22.40
CA PHE A 275 -11.50 -2.93 22.56
C PHE A 275 -12.22 -2.61 23.87
N HIS A 276 -11.67 -1.67 24.63
CA HIS A 276 -12.24 -1.20 25.89
C HIS A 276 -12.26 0.33 25.94
N TRP A 277 -13.44 0.88 26.15
CA TRP A 277 -13.69 2.29 26.41
C TRP A 277 -14.09 2.45 27.86
N SER A 278 -13.52 3.41 28.57
CA SER A 278 -13.74 3.62 30.00
C SER A 278 -13.88 5.10 30.31
N GLU A 279 -14.99 5.49 30.93
CA GLU A 279 -15.27 6.85 31.37
C GLU A 279 -15.12 6.97 32.85
N ARG A 280 -14.40 8.00 33.34
CA ARG A 280 -14.14 8.23 34.75
C ARG A 280 -14.22 9.71 35.10
N GLY A 281 -14.48 10.05 36.38
CA GLY A 281 -14.52 11.42 36.88
C GLY A 281 -15.77 12.21 36.50
N GLY A 282 -16.77 11.53 35.94
CA GLY A 282 -18.10 12.08 35.65
C GLY A 282 -19.11 11.77 36.76
N SER A 283 -20.39 12.05 36.48
CA SER A 283 -21.50 11.61 37.33
C SER A 283 -21.64 10.09 37.29
N PRO A 284 -22.22 9.45 38.33
CA PRO A 284 -22.56 8.03 38.32
C PRO A 284 -23.33 7.65 37.07
N ALA A 285 -22.89 6.60 36.37
CA ALA A 285 -23.54 6.13 35.17
C ALA A 285 -24.70 5.21 35.51
N SER A 286 -25.80 5.38 34.78
CA SER A 286 -26.98 4.50 34.89
C SER A 286 -27.44 4.08 33.49
N PRO A 287 -28.01 2.87 33.35
CA PRO A 287 -28.57 2.43 32.09
C PRO A 287 -29.60 3.42 31.57
N PRO A 288 -29.63 3.69 30.24
CA PRO A 288 -30.63 4.59 29.67
C PRO A 288 -32.02 3.99 29.78
N LEU A 289 -33.01 4.82 30.12
CA LEU A 289 -34.44 4.42 30.22
C LEU A 289 -34.99 3.89 28.88
N HIS A 290 -34.46 4.40 27.77
CA HIS A 290 -34.87 4.00 26.42
C HIS A 290 -33.63 3.72 25.57
N ARG A 291 -33.60 2.56 24.91
CA ARG A 291 -32.58 2.21 23.96
C ARG A 291 -32.74 3.02 22.67
N GLY A 292 -31.96 4.05 22.52
CA GLY A 292 -31.94 4.87 21.32
C GLY A 292 -31.18 4.22 20.16
N PHE A 293 -31.14 4.91 19.02
CA PHE A 293 -30.41 4.46 17.83
C PHE A 293 -28.92 4.28 18.11
N GLY A 294 -28.29 5.15 18.92
CA GLY A 294 -26.86 5.05 19.27
C GLY A 294 -26.52 3.74 19.98
N THR A 295 -27.36 3.27 20.91
CA THR A 295 -27.16 1.98 21.57
C THR A 295 -27.23 0.81 20.59
N LYS A 296 -28.19 0.82 19.66
CA LYS A 296 -28.29 -0.20 18.60
C LYS A 296 -27.09 -0.18 17.68
N LEU A 297 -26.57 1.00 17.38
CA LEU A 297 -25.35 1.14 16.56
C LEU A 297 -24.14 0.56 17.28
N LEU A 298 -23.95 0.83 18.56
CA LEU A 298 -22.88 0.25 19.38
C LEU A 298 -22.97 -1.29 19.45
N GLU A 299 -24.17 -1.86 19.35
CA GLU A 299 -24.39 -3.31 19.32
C GLU A 299 -24.07 -3.95 17.95
N MET A 300 -24.19 -3.20 16.83
CA MET A 300 -24.20 -3.76 15.49
C MET A 300 -23.07 -3.27 14.56
N ALA A 301 -22.39 -2.17 14.92
CA ALA A 301 -21.47 -1.49 14.01
C ALA A 301 -20.19 -2.30 13.67
N VAL A 302 -19.77 -3.18 14.56
CA VAL A 302 -18.63 -4.05 14.36
C VAL A 302 -19.09 -5.50 14.50
N ALA A 303 -18.84 -6.30 13.47
CA ALA A 303 -19.14 -7.73 13.52
C ALA A 303 -18.17 -8.42 14.49
N GLY A 304 -18.73 -9.14 15.45
CA GLY A 304 -18.00 -9.96 16.41
C GLY A 304 -18.86 -11.16 16.82
N ASP A 305 -18.22 -12.20 17.35
CA ASP A 305 -18.89 -13.43 17.77
C ASP A 305 -19.66 -13.24 19.10
N GLU A 306 -19.28 -12.24 19.88
CA GLU A 306 -19.93 -11.91 21.14
C GLU A 306 -20.55 -10.50 21.09
N PRO A 307 -21.74 -10.30 21.70
CA PRO A 307 -22.32 -8.98 21.82
C PRO A 307 -21.45 -8.10 22.73
N PRO A 308 -21.38 -6.79 22.44
CA PRO A 308 -20.61 -5.87 23.27
C PRO A 308 -21.19 -5.78 24.69
N ARG A 309 -20.31 -5.56 25.66
CA ARG A 309 -20.69 -5.43 27.07
C ARG A 309 -20.75 -3.96 27.47
N PHE A 310 -21.83 -3.59 28.17
CA PHE A 310 -22.07 -2.26 28.71
C PHE A 310 -22.14 -2.36 30.23
N ASP A 311 -21.21 -1.70 30.93
CA ASP A 311 -21.22 -1.64 32.38
C ASP A 311 -21.46 -0.20 32.88
N TYR A 312 -22.51 -0.01 33.61
CA TYR A 312 -22.91 1.27 34.21
C TYR A 312 -22.74 1.19 35.72
N SER A 313 -21.87 2.02 36.26
CA SER A 313 -21.53 1.97 37.68
C SER A 313 -21.39 3.36 38.30
N ALA A 314 -21.30 3.40 39.63
CA ALA A 314 -21.01 4.63 40.36
C ALA A 314 -19.63 5.25 40.01
N LYS A 315 -18.73 4.43 39.47
CA LYS A 315 -17.39 4.88 39.07
C LYS A 315 -17.35 5.45 37.67
N GLY A 316 -18.38 5.23 36.85
CA GLY A 316 -18.49 5.66 35.47
C GLY A 316 -19.05 4.58 34.55
N PHE A 317 -18.74 4.68 33.26
CA PHE A 317 -19.23 3.81 32.21
C PHE A 317 -18.07 3.05 31.56
N ASP A 318 -18.30 1.77 31.30
CA ASP A 318 -17.38 0.92 30.54
C ASP A 318 -18.10 0.26 29.37
N TYR A 319 -17.43 0.23 28.21
CA TYR A 319 -17.89 -0.47 27.02
C TYR A 319 -16.77 -1.38 26.52
N GLN A 320 -17.10 -2.63 26.26
CA GLN A 320 -16.16 -3.62 25.75
C GLN A 320 -16.70 -4.29 24.50
N LEU A 321 -15.84 -4.44 23.51
CA LEU A 321 -16.16 -5.06 22.23
C LEU A 321 -15.03 -5.98 21.82
N THR A 322 -15.36 -7.16 21.28
CA THR A 322 -14.43 -8.08 20.63
C THR A 322 -14.76 -8.13 19.15
N ALA A 323 -13.75 -7.93 18.29
CA ALA A 323 -13.87 -7.99 16.84
C ALA A 323 -12.91 -9.00 16.24
N THR A 324 -13.31 -9.69 15.19
CA THR A 324 -12.46 -10.59 14.42
C THR A 324 -11.68 -9.79 13.38
N LEU A 325 -10.32 -9.87 13.41
CA LEU A 325 -9.42 -9.12 12.52
C LEU A 325 -9.30 -9.73 11.12
#